data_79db7004e1278d8b7b20c0bfe1d29dfd
#
_entry.id   79db7004e1278d8b7b20c0bfe1d29dfd
#
_cell.length_a   1.000
_cell.length_b   1.000
_cell.length_c   1.000
_cell.angle_alpha   90.00
_cell.angle_beta   90.00
_cell.angle_gamma   90.00
#
_symmetry.space_group_name_H-M   'P 1'
#
loop_
_entity.id
_entity.type
_entity.pdbx_description
1 polymer ?
#
loop_
_entity_poly.entity_id
_entity_poly.type
_entity_poly.pdbx_seq_one_letter_code
_entity_poly.pdbx_strand_id
1 'polypeptide(L)'
;MKSANEATGLDYRQRICRAMNFISANLGREPALEEIAASANFSPFHFHRIFKAATGETVFGFLRRLRLEWAANRLLADPRQDVTTVALDCGFSSSQNFAKAFRARFGTTPSAFRRSKRGTKASKGGEAGSFFVRQDAGKVELDSPQPERKIEMKAVRKEMPAWHVAYARKMGPYGKAVCEAAFGELMGWAGPRGLIGHGPMLGMYWDNPEVTAPDQCRTDACLPVPPGTKVDAPIALQDVAGGPYLVCEFNVPITGFGAAWEEAFRYVLDHGLECADRPCYELYHDDCMGKTCRFDICIPLKKK
;
A
#
# COMPACT_ATOMS: atom_id res chain seq x y z
N MET A 1 7.61 -21.34 -25.22
CA MET A 1 7.84 -20.01 -25.83
C MET A 1 6.57 -19.19 -25.64
N LYS A 2 6.62 -18.05 -24.92
CA LYS A 2 5.48 -17.13 -24.83
C LYS A 2 5.24 -16.52 -26.22
N SER A 3 3.99 -16.31 -26.61
CA SER A 3 3.68 -15.66 -27.88
C SER A 3 4.21 -14.20 -27.87
N ALA A 4 4.52 -13.63 -29.03
CA ALA A 4 4.96 -12.23 -29.14
C ALA A 4 3.96 -11.25 -28.51
N ASN A 5 2.67 -11.59 -28.54
CA ASN A 5 1.59 -10.80 -27.96
C ASN A 5 1.60 -10.83 -26.42
N GLU A 6 1.93 -11.99 -25.81
CA GLU A 6 2.10 -12.12 -24.36
C GLU A 6 3.33 -11.37 -23.86
N ALA A 7 4.44 -11.42 -24.60
CA ALA A 7 5.66 -10.69 -24.26
C ALA A 7 5.43 -9.16 -24.26
N THR A 8 4.70 -8.63 -25.25
CA THR A 8 4.33 -7.22 -25.34
C THR A 8 3.40 -6.80 -24.20
N GLY A 9 2.42 -7.64 -23.84
CA GLY A 9 1.50 -7.38 -22.73
C GLY A 9 2.23 -7.32 -21.37
N LEU A 10 3.21 -8.19 -21.15
CA LEU A 10 4.03 -8.19 -19.95
C LEU A 10 4.94 -6.95 -19.85
N ASP A 11 5.58 -6.55 -20.97
CA ASP A 11 6.37 -5.31 -21.02
C ASP A 11 5.52 -4.09 -20.68
N TYR A 12 4.30 -4.00 -21.21
CA TYR A 12 3.38 -2.91 -20.88
C TYR A 12 3.02 -2.87 -19.39
N ARG A 13 2.77 -4.00 -18.73
CA ARG A 13 2.51 -4.05 -17.29
C ARG A 13 3.68 -3.47 -16.49
N GLN A 14 4.91 -3.92 -16.75
CA GLN A 14 6.10 -3.41 -16.10
C GLN A 14 6.23 -1.89 -16.24
N ARG A 15 6.03 -1.39 -17.45
CA ARG A 15 6.12 0.04 -17.77
C ARG A 15 5.02 0.85 -17.09
N ILE A 16 3.79 0.33 -17.03
CA ILE A 16 2.69 0.96 -16.29
C ILE A 16 2.98 1.00 -14.78
N CYS A 17 3.58 -0.05 -14.20
CA CYS A 17 4.00 -0.02 -12.80
C CYS A 17 5.00 1.11 -12.52
N ARG A 18 5.95 1.38 -13.43
CA ARG A 18 6.88 2.54 -13.31
C ARG A 18 6.12 3.87 -13.32
N ALA A 19 5.15 4.04 -14.22
CA ALA A 19 4.30 5.23 -14.26
C ALA A 19 3.52 5.42 -12.95
N MET A 20 2.92 4.35 -12.41
CA MET A 20 2.20 4.39 -11.14
C MET A 20 3.12 4.79 -9.97
N ASN A 21 4.34 4.25 -9.92
CA ASN A 21 5.34 4.62 -8.91
C ASN A 21 5.76 6.08 -9.05
N PHE A 22 6.00 6.54 -10.28
CA PHE A 22 6.33 7.94 -10.54
C PHE A 22 5.22 8.88 -10.07
N ILE A 23 3.95 8.58 -10.38
CA ILE A 23 2.79 9.36 -9.92
C ILE A 23 2.73 9.36 -8.39
N SER A 24 2.87 8.19 -7.75
CA SER A 24 2.82 8.07 -6.28
C SER A 24 3.92 8.88 -5.58
N ALA A 25 5.12 8.94 -6.17
CA ALA A 25 6.24 9.71 -5.64
C ALA A 25 6.11 11.23 -5.86
N ASN A 26 5.14 11.67 -6.67
CA ASN A 26 5.00 13.08 -7.07
C ASN A 26 3.60 13.66 -6.80
N LEU A 27 2.88 13.16 -5.80
CA LEU A 27 1.49 13.57 -5.50
C LEU A 27 1.36 15.06 -5.14
N GLY A 28 2.34 15.63 -4.44
CA GLY A 28 2.30 17.02 -3.98
C GLY A 28 2.58 18.06 -5.07
N ARG A 29 3.09 17.66 -6.26
CA ARG A 29 3.31 18.55 -7.42
C ARG A 29 2.41 18.14 -8.59
N GLU A 30 2.33 18.97 -9.62
CA GLU A 30 1.55 18.69 -10.83
C GLU A 30 2.47 18.15 -11.94
N PRO A 31 2.67 16.82 -12.04
CA PRO A 31 3.54 16.26 -13.07
C PRO A 31 2.88 16.38 -14.44
N ALA A 32 3.65 16.78 -15.46
CA ALA A 32 3.19 16.81 -16.83
C ALA A 32 2.97 15.38 -17.37
N LEU A 33 2.05 15.22 -18.32
CA LEU A 33 1.78 13.92 -18.95
C LEU A 33 3.06 13.35 -19.60
N GLU A 34 3.87 14.21 -20.19
CA GLU A 34 5.14 13.88 -20.83
C GLU A 34 6.15 13.29 -19.83
N GLU A 35 6.24 13.86 -18.62
CA GLU A 35 7.12 13.35 -17.56
C GLU A 35 6.68 11.94 -17.12
N ILE A 36 5.36 11.76 -16.91
CA ILE A 36 4.80 10.47 -16.50
C ILE A 36 5.04 9.43 -17.59
N ALA A 37 4.78 9.77 -18.86
CA ALA A 37 4.99 8.87 -19.98
C ALA A 37 6.48 8.51 -20.15
N ALA A 38 7.38 9.48 -20.02
CA ALA A 38 8.82 9.26 -20.09
C ALA A 38 9.33 8.34 -18.99
N SER A 39 8.82 8.45 -17.75
CA SER A 39 9.17 7.56 -16.63
C SER A 39 8.88 6.07 -16.93
N ALA A 40 7.94 5.83 -17.81
CA ALA A 40 7.50 4.51 -18.26
C ALA A 40 8.02 4.13 -19.65
N ASN A 41 8.90 4.93 -20.25
CA ASN A 41 9.42 4.75 -21.61
C ASN A 41 8.30 4.66 -22.67
N PHE A 42 7.25 5.48 -22.53
CA PHE A 42 6.19 5.63 -23.53
C PHE A 42 6.26 6.99 -24.23
N SER A 43 5.81 7.03 -25.49
CA SER A 43 5.46 8.30 -26.09
C SER A 43 4.13 8.83 -25.50
N PRO A 44 3.96 10.13 -25.29
CA PRO A 44 2.74 10.71 -24.71
C PRO A 44 1.47 10.36 -25.51
N PHE A 45 1.57 10.22 -26.83
CA PHE A 45 0.44 9.96 -27.74
C PHE A 45 -0.35 8.69 -27.45
N HIS A 46 0.34 7.61 -27.04
CA HIS A 46 -0.29 6.32 -26.79
C HIS A 46 -0.42 6.02 -25.29
N PHE A 47 0.39 6.66 -24.48
CA PHE A 47 0.49 6.37 -23.06
C PHE A 47 -0.86 6.43 -22.33
N HIS A 48 -1.63 7.50 -22.53
CA HIS A 48 -2.91 7.68 -21.82
C HIS A 48 -3.92 6.56 -22.13
N ARG A 49 -3.92 6.02 -23.36
CA ARG A 49 -4.81 4.90 -23.77
C ARG A 49 -4.36 3.58 -23.15
N ILE A 50 -3.04 3.33 -23.19
CA ILE A 50 -2.45 2.11 -22.61
C ILE A 50 -2.62 2.12 -21.09
N PHE A 51 -2.37 3.27 -20.43
CA PHE A 51 -2.57 3.42 -19.01
C PHE A 51 -4.02 3.15 -18.62
N LYS A 52 -4.99 3.77 -19.31
CA LYS A 52 -6.42 3.54 -19.06
C LYS A 52 -6.84 2.09 -19.31
N ALA A 53 -6.34 1.46 -20.38
CA ALA A 53 -6.63 0.05 -20.65
C ALA A 53 -6.07 -0.89 -19.58
N ALA A 54 -4.90 -0.56 -19.01
CA ALA A 54 -4.23 -1.38 -17.99
C ALA A 54 -4.78 -1.17 -16.57
N THR A 55 -5.23 0.06 -16.23
CA THR A 55 -5.63 0.43 -14.86
C THR A 55 -7.14 0.69 -14.69
N GLY A 56 -7.88 0.81 -15.78
CA GLY A 56 -9.29 1.23 -15.77
C GLY A 56 -9.48 2.75 -15.62
N GLU A 57 -8.44 3.51 -15.30
CA GLU A 57 -8.48 4.94 -15.00
C GLU A 57 -7.65 5.77 -15.99
N THR A 58 -8.03 7.04 -16.20
CA THR A 58 -7.14 7.97 -16.89
C THR A 58 -5.94 8.31 -15.98
N VAL A 59 -4.81 8.72 -16.57
CA VAL A 59 -3.59 9.12 -15.82
C VAL A 59 -3.91 10.17 -14.75
N PHE A 60 -4.62 11.23 -15.13
CA PHE A 60 -5.01 12.29 -14.18
C PHE A 60 -6.15 11.88 -13.25
N GLY A 61 -7.00 10.93 -13.63
CA GLY A 61 -7.96 10.29 -12.75
C GLY A 61 -7.28 9.54 -11.63
N PHE A 62 -6.29 8.73 -11.97
CA PHE A 62 -5.44 8.00 -11.04
C PHE A 62 -4.68 8.94 -10.08
N LEU A 63 -4.00 9.97 -10.59
CA LEU A 63 -3.31 10.99 -9.79
C LEU A 63 -4.28 11.67 -8.80
N ARG A 64 -5.45 12.12 -9.32
CA ARG A 64 -6.47 12.79 -8.49
C ARG A 64 -7.02 11.88 -7.39
N ARG A 65 -7.25 10.61 -7.69
CA ARG A 65 -7.68 9.62 -6.72
C ARG A 65 -6.66 9.46 -5.61
N LEU A 66 -5.38 9.21 -5.95
CA LEU A 66 -4.32 9.06 -4.95
C LEU A 66 -4.16 10.31 -4.06
N ARG A 67 -4.28 11.51 -4.64
CA ARG A 67 -4.27 12.78 -3.86
C ARG A 67 -5.42 12.85 -2.87
N LEU A 68 -6.64 12.45 -3.27
CA LEU A 68 -7.80 12.45 -2.40
C LEU A 68 -7.69 11.42 -1.28
N GLU A 69 -7.16 10.25 -1.58
CA GLU A 69 -6.91 9.19 -0.61
C GLU A 69 -5.80 9.59 0.39
N TRP A 70 -4.72 10.20 -0.10
CA TRP A 70 -3.68 10.77 0.74
C TRP A 70 -4.23 11.86 1.67
N ALA A 71 -5.03 12.79 1.14
CA ALA A 71 -5.68 13.82 1.94
C ALA A 71 -6.63 13.22 2.99
N ALA A 72 -7.41 12.19 2.65
CA ALA A 72 -8.29 11.48 3.58
C ALA A 72 -7.50 10.86 4.73
N ASN A 73 -6.39 10.19 4.42
CA ASN A 73 -5.48 9.61 5.43
C ASN A 73 -4.91 10.69 6.36
N ARG A 74 -4.47 11.84 5.84
CA ARG A 74 -3.96 12.96 6.64
C ARG A 74 -5.03 13.54 7.57
N LEU A 75 -6.28 13.70 7.07
CA LEU A 75 -7.40 14.18 7.88
C LEU A 75 -7.78 13.22 9.02
N LEU A 76 -7.54 11.92 8.85
CA LEU A 76 -7.74 10.91 9.90
C LEU A 76 -6.58 10.87 10.90
N ALA A 77 -5.34 11.00 10.40
CA ALA A 77 -4.13 10.91 11.23
C ALA A 77 -3.94 12.12 12.15
N ASP A 78 -4.17 13.34 11.68
CA ASP A 78 -4.10 14.55 12.49
C ASP A 78 -5.39 15.41 12.35
N PRO A 79 -6.32 15.26 13.30
CA PRO A 79 -7.58 16.01 13.28
C PRO A 79 -7.41 17.53 13.51
N ARG A 80 -6.24 18.01 13.93
CA ARG A 80 -5.95 19.44 14.16
C ARG A 80 -5.43 20.15 12.91
N GLN A 81 -4.93 19.40 11.93
CA GLN A 81 -4.39 19.97 10.71
C GLN A 81 -5.47 20.74 9.93
N ASP A 82 -5.15 21.94 9.46
CA ASP A 82 -6.08 22.74 8.68
C ASP A 82 -6.42 22.07 7.33
N VAL A 83 -7.71 22.11 6.96
CA VAL A 83 -8.20 21.47 5.72
C VAL A 83 -7.61 22.12 4.49
N THR A 84 -7.38 23.46 4.51
CA THR A 84 -6.76 24.17 3.40
C THR A 84 -5.32 23.76 3.23
N THR A 85 -4.58 23.65 4.31
CA THR A 85 -3.20 23.15 4.30
C THR A 85 -3.12 21.73 3.74
N VAL A 86 -4.00 20.82 4.20
CA VAL A 86 -4.08 19.46 3.65
C VAL A 86 -4.35 19.47 2.14
N ALA A 87 -5.27 20.33 1.67
CA ALA A 87 -5.60 20.45 0.26
C ALA A 87 -4.39 20.86 -0.60
N LEU A 88 -3.69 21.92 -0.17
CA LEU A 88 -2.53 22.46 -0.90
C LEU A 88 -1.37 21.47 -0.91
N ASP A 89 -1.04 20.87 0.23
CA ASP A 89 0.03 19.89 0.35
C ASP A 89 -0.23 18.64 -0.49
N CYS A 90 -1.52 18.25 -0.65
CA CYS A 90 -1.92 17.14 -1.52
C CYS A 90 -2.05 17.54 -3.00
N GLY A 91 -1.54 18.70 -3.39
CA GLY A 91 -1.43 19.14 -4.78
C GLY A 91 -2.73 19.66 -5.40
N PHE A 92 -3.70 20.12 -4.59
CA PHE A 92 -4.88 20.82 -5.10
C PHE A 92 -4.60 22.33 -5.21
N SER A 93 -5.07 22.95 -6.29
CA SER A 93 -4.88 24.38 -6.54
C SER A 93 -5.66 25.30 -5.58
N SER A 94 -6.71 24.77 -4.92
CA SER A 94 -7.51 25.49 -3.93
C SER A 94 -8.30 24.54 -3.03
N SER A 95 -8.65 25.04 -1.84
CA SER A 95 -9.54 24.31 -0.89
C SER A 95 -10.93 24.05 -1.46
N GLN A 96 -11.45 24.94 -2.35
CA GLN A 96 -12.75 24.75 -3.01
C GLN A 96 -12.70 23.59 -4.00
N ASN A 97 -11.67 23.55 -4.87
CA ASN A 97 -11.49 22.44 -5.82
C ASN A 97 -11.31 21.10 -5.09
N PHE A 98 -10.53 21.12 -4.00
CA PHE A 98 -10.38 19.97 -3.12
C PHE A 98 -11.72 19.52 -2.52
N ALA A 99 -12.47 20.42 -1.87
CA ALA A 99 -13.73 20.09 -1.22
C ALA A 99 -14.76 19.50 -2.20
N LYS A 100 -14.85 20.08 -3.42
CA LYS A 100 -15.71 19.55 -4.49
C LYS A 100 -15.28 18.15 -4.91
N ALA A 101 -13.98 17.93 -5.14
CA ALA A 101 -13.43 16.64 -5.54
C ALA A 101 -13.60 15.59 -4.43
N PHE A 102 -13.34 15.98 -3.19
CA PHE A 102 -13.46 15.11 -2.01
C PHE A 102 -14.90 14.66 -1.79
N ARG A 103 -15.87 15.61 -1.90
CA ARG A 103 -17.29 15.26 -1.79
C ARG A 103 -17.75 14.33 -2.91
N ALA A 104 -17.26 14.53 -4.13
CA ALA A 104 -17.57 13.64 -5.25
C ALA A 104 -17.06 12.21 -5.03
N ARG A 105 -15.89 12.05 -4.38
CA ARG A 105 -15.27 10.74 -4.11
C ARG A 105 -15.84 10.04 -2.88
N PHE A 106 -16.05 10.78 -1.77
CA PHE A 106 -16.39 10.21 -0.46
C PHE A 106 -17.83 10.51 0.00
N GLY A 107 -18.63 11.20 -0.82
CA GLY A 107 -20.03 11.53 -0.50
C GLY A 107 -20.20 12.60 0.58
N THR A 108 -19.10 13.10 1.18
CA THR A 108 -19.13 14.04 2.31
C THR A 108 -18.04 15.10 2.20
N THR A 109 -18.13 16.19 2.96
CA THR A 109 -17.09 17.22 2.99
C THR A 109 -15.87 16.76 3.80
N PRO A 110 -14.64 17.27 3.53
CA PRO A 110 -13.45 16.94 4.30
C PRO A 110 -13.62 17.12 5.81
N SER A 111 -14.25 18.22 6.23
CA SER A 111 -14.50 18.51 7.65
C SER A 111 -15.54 17.57 8.27
N ALA A 112 -16.58 17.17 7.53
CA ALA A 112 -17.55 16.20 8.00
C ALA A 112 -16.96 14.79 8.06
N PHE A 113 -16.17 14.40 7.05
CA PHE A 113 -15.43 13.14 7.03
C PHE A 113 -14.55 12.98 8.27
N ARG A 114 -13.74 14.00 8.59
CA ARG A 114 -12.91 14.02 9.81
C ARG A 114 -13.73 13.88 11.10
N ARG A 115 -14.91 14.53 11.18
CA ARG A 115 -15.78 14.45 12.36
C ARG A 115 -16.47 13.09 12.51
N SER A 116 -16.95 12.51 11.43
CA SER A 116 -17.67 11.23 11.46
C SER A 116 -16.79 10.09 11.97
N LYS A 117 -15.52 10.07 11.57
CA LYS A 117 -14.54 9.10 12.06
C LYS A 117 -14.05 9.41 13.48
N ARG A 118 -14.19 10.65 13.97
CA ARG A 118 -13.89 11.03 15.34
C ARG A 118 -14.97 10.56 16.33
N GLY A 119 -16.24 10.53 15.91
CA GLY A 119 -17.37 10.07 16.74
C GLY A 119 -17.35 8.56 17.01
N THR A 120 -16.77 7.76 16.13
CA THR A 120 -16.56 6.32 16.35
C THR A 120 -15.46 6.00 17.37
N LYS A 121 -14.58 6.96 17.73
CA LYS A 121 -13.57 6.79 18.79
C LYS A 121 -14.07 7.06 20.20
N ALA A 122 -15.26 7.67 20.37
CA ALA A 122 -15.76 8.10 21.69
C ALA A 122 -16.84 7.18 22.30
N SER A 123 -17.38 6.22 21.55
CA SER A 123 -18.36 5.28 22.07
C SER A 123 -17.77 3.86 22.11
N LYS A 124 -17.32 3.48 23.31
CA LYS A 124 -16.99 2.13 23.78
C LYS A 124 -16.01 1.34 22.88
N GLY A 125 -14.77 1.23 23.34
CA GLY A 125 -13.83 0.09 23.18
C GLY A 125 -14.02 -0.72 21.90
N GLY A 126 -13.95 -0.11 20.73
CA GLY A 126 -14.17 -0.84 19.50
C GLY A 126 -13.56 -0.14 18.29
N GLU A 127 -12.71 -0.86 17.62
CA GLU A 127 -12.39 -0.70 16.19
C GLU A 127 -11.66 0.59 15.76
N ALA A 128 -10.58 0.95 16.41
CA ALA A 128 -9.53 1.73 15.80
C ALA A 128 -8.47 0.74 15.27
N GLY A 129 -8.73 0.08 14.17
CA GLY A 129 -7.82 -0.94 13.67
C GLY A 129 -8.30 -1.71 12.46
N SER A 130 -9.38 -1.31 11.80
CA SER A 130 -9.84 -2.00 10.61
C SER A 130 -9.02 -1.58 9.38
N PHE A 131 -7.70 -1.78 9.43
CA PHE A 131 -6.86 -1.59 8.25
C PHE A 131 -6.95 -2.79 7.29
N PHE A 132 -7.43 -3.96 7.76
CA PHE A 132 -7.46 -5.19 6.98
C PHE A 132 -8.70 -6.09 7.16
N VAL A 133 -9.75 -5.67 7.87
CA VAL A 133 -10.89 -6.58 8.15
C VAL A 133 -12.19 -6.04 7.60
N ARG A 134 -12.60 -6.50 6.44
CA ARG A 134 -13.96 -6.87 6.01
C ARG A 134 -14.00 -7.28 4.56
N GLN A 135 -13.58 -8.49 4.25
CA GLN A 135 -13.93 -9.10 2.97
C GLN A 135 -14.26 -10.61 3.04
N ASP A 136 -14.50 -11.15 4.24
CA ASP A 136 -15.16 -12.45 4.37
C ASP A 136 -16.55 -12.31 5.02
N ALA A 137 -17.39 -11.40 4.50
CA ALA A 137 -18.79 -11.31 4.89
C ALA A 137 -19.65 -12.30 4.09
N GLY A 138 -19.30 -13.58 4.17
CA GLY A 138 -20.24 -14.68 4.03
C GLY A 138 -20.69 -15.03 5.43
N LYS A 139 -21.95 -14.61 5.80
CA LYS A 139 -22.74 -15.01 6.97
C LYS A 139 -21.96 -15.72 8.08
N VAL A 140 -21.52 -14.99 9.08
CA VAL A 140 -21.16 -15.54 10.38
C VAL A 140 -22.27 -15.14 11.35
N GLU A 141 -22.99 -16.12 11.87
CA GLU A 141 -23.87 -15.97 13.02
C GLU A 141 -23.08 -15.40 14.19
N LEU A 142 -23.66 -14.40 14.85
CA LEU A 142 -23.15 -13.80 16.08
C LEU A 142 -23.13 -14.86 17.17
N ASP A 143 -22.01 -15.54 17.31
CA ASP A 143 -21.71 -16.29 18.51
C ASP A 143 -20.92 -15.41 19.49
N SER A 144 -21.17 -15.62 20.77
CA SER A 144 -20.77 -14.80 21.92
C SER A 144 -19.33 -14.28 21.89
N PRO A 145 -19.03 -13.10 22.49
CA PRO A 145 -17.68 -12.54 22.51
C PRO A 145 -16.73 -13.50 23.23
N GLN A 146 -15.91 -14.21 22.47
CA GLN A 146 -14.77 -14.91 23.04
C GLN A 146 -13.78 -13.87 23.55
N PRO A 147 -13.11 -14.10 24.70
CA PRO A 147 -12.11 -13.18 25.21
C PRO A 147 -11.03 -13.01 24.14
N GLU A 148 -10.80 -11.76 23.70
CA GLU A 148 -9.76 -11.39 22.76
C GLU A 148 -8.43 -12.00 23.20
N ARG A 149 -7.97 -13.05 22.53
CA ARG A 149 -6.59 -13.55 22.72
C ARG A 149 -5.67 -12.43 22.28
N LYS A 150 -5.07 -11.76 23.24
CA LYS A 150 -4.04 -10.75 23.00
C LYS A 150 -2.95 -11.41 22.16
N ILE A 151 -2.78 -10.94 20.92
CA ILE A 151 -1.72 -11.45 20.05
C ILE A 151 -0.40 -10.99 20.66
N GLU A 152 0.52 -11.92 20.86
CA GLU A 152 1.84 -11.60 21.37
C GLU A 152 2.61 -10.82 20.30
N MET A 153 3.03 -9.61 20.65
CA MET A 153 3.75 -8.69 19.78
C MET A 153 4.95 -8.10 20.52
N LYS A 154 6.09 -8.09 19.85
CA LYS A 154 7.24 -7.34 20.30
C LYS A 154 7.48 -6.16 19.38
N ALA A 155 7.34 -4.93 19.90
CA ALA A 155 7.50 -3.70 19.14
C ALA A 155 8.82 -3.00 19.49
N VAL A 156 9.61 -2.67 18.47
CA VAL A 156 10.91 -2.00 18.62
C VAL A 156 11.06 -0.92 17.56
N ARG A 157 11.59 0.25 17.94
CA ARG A 157 12.06 1.24 16.95
C ARG A 157 13.41 0.82 16.41
N LYS A 158 13.53 0.70 15.08
CA LYS A 158 14.79 0.34 14.40
C LYS A 158 15.05 1.29 13.24
N GLU A 159 16.33 1.55 12.95
CA GLU A 159 16.77 2.09 11.66
C GLU A 159 16.79 0.94 10.68
N MET A 160 15.89 0.95 9.70
CA MET A 160 15.84 -0.06 8.65
C MET A 160 16.71 0.36 7.47
N PRO A 161 17.39 -0.59 6.82
CA PRO A 161 18.15 -0.28 5.62
C PRO A 161 17.25 0.13 4.46
N ALA A 162 17.82 0.84 3.49
CA ALA A 162 17.17 0.97 2.20
C ALA A 162 17.28 -0.36 1.44
N TRP A 163 16.23 -0.74 0.72
CA TRP A 163 16.21 -1.96 -0.08
C TRP A 163 16.10 -1.61 -1.56
N HIS A 164 16.96 -2.20 -2.39
CA HIS A 164 16.74 -2.25 -3.84
C HIS A 164 16.06 -3.59 -4.14
N VAL A 165 14.83 -3.56 -4.65
CA VAL A 165 14.01 -4.77 -4.77
C VAL A 165 13.51 -4.99 -6.19
N ALA A 166 13.50 -6.26 -6.61
CA ALA A 166 12.65 -6.74 -7.68
C ALA A 166 11.26 -7.01 -7.13
N TYR A 167 10.21 -6.61 -7.85
CA TYR A 167 8.84 -6.79 -7.37
C TYR A 167 7.86 -7.22 -8.45
N ALA A 168 6.83 -7.95 -8.02
CA ALA A 168 5.62 -8.26 -8.77
C ALA A 168 4.44 -7.53 -8.14
N ARG A 169 3.70 -6.71 -8.94
CA ARG A 169 2.52 -5.97 -8.47
C ARG A 169 1.23 -6.64 -8.89
N LYS A 170 0.31 -6.75 -7.94
CA LYS A 170 -1.09 -7.10 -8.19
C LYS A 170 -2.01 -6.00 -7.66
N MET A 171 -3.15 -5.84 -8.32
CA MET A 171 -4.24 -4.98 -7.85
C MET A 171 -5.42 -5.85 -7.45
N GLY A 172 -6.09 -5.45 -6.38
CA GLY A 172 -7.23 -6.16 -5.84
C GLY A 172 -7.32 -6.03 -4.32
N PRO A 173 -8.37 -6.62 -3.73
CA PRO A 173 -8.54 -6.59 -2.27
C PRO A 173 -7.35 -7.24 -1.58
N TYR A 174 -6.86 -6.62 -0.52
CA TYR A 174 -5.81 -7.23 0.31
C TYR A 174 -6.28 -8.56 0.85
N GLY A 175 -5.45 -9.59 0.74
CA GLY A 175 -5.75 -10.92 1.20
C GLY A 175 -4.99 -12.02 0.47
N LYS A 176 -5.26 -13.26 0.86
CA LYS A 176 -4.53 -14.46 0.45
C LYS A 176 -4.38 -14.57 -1.08
N ALA A 177 -5.47 -14.44 -1.82
CA ALA A 177 -5.44 -14.66 -3.28
C ALA A 177 -4.54 -13.66 -4.03
N VAL A 178 -4.57 -12.38 -3.66
CA VAL A 178 -3.75 -11.34 -4.29
C VAL A 178 -2.29 -11.50 -3.89
N CYS A 179 -2.00 -11.82 -2.61
CA CYS A 179 -0.66 -12.11 -2.14
C CYS A 179 -0.07 -13.35 -2.84
N GLU A 180 -0.78 -14.47 -2.87
CA GLU A 180 -0.33 -15.70 -3.55
C GLU A 180 -0.04 -15.44 -5.04
N ALA A 181 -0.87 -14.65 -5.71
CA ALA A 181 -0.63 -14.29 -7.12
C ALA A 181 0.61 -13.41 -7.31
N ALA A 182 0.87 -12.47 -6.38
CA ALA A 182 2.05 -11.60 -6.44
C ALA A 182 3.34 -12.38 -6.11
N PHE A 183 3.35 -13.11 -4.99
CA PHE A 183 4.50 -13.92 -4.60
C PHE A 183 4.77 -15.06 -5.57
N GLY A 184 3.75 -15.74 -6.10
CA GLY A 184 3.90 -16.79 -7.11
C GLY A 184 4.56 -16.28 -8.40
N GLU A 185 4.17 -15.08 -8.86
CA GLU A 185 4.80 -14.46 -10.05
C GLU A 185 6.26 -14.08 -9.77
N LEU A 186 6.55 -13.49 -8.60
CA LEU A 186 7.92 -13.14 -8.20
C LEU A 186 8.79 -14.38 -8.05
N MET A 187 8.31 -15.41 -7.37
CA MET A 187 9.05 -16.66 -7.14
C MET A 187 9.31 -17.43 -8.44
N GLY A 188 8.34 -17.45 -9.37
CA GLY A 188 8.52 -18.03 -10.69
C GLY A 188 9.63 -17.36 -11.52
N TRP A 189 9.85 -16.05 -11.30
CA TRP A 189 10.96 -15.31 -11.90
C TRP A 189 12.29 -15.50 -11.14
N ALA A 190 12.26 -15.43 -9.81
CA ALA A 190 13.46 -15.44 -8.96
C ALA A 190 14.09 -16.84 -8.83
N GLY A 191 13.26 -17.89 -8.77
CA GLY A 191 13.72 -19.28 -8.56
C GLY A 191 14.74 -19.75 -9.58
N PRO A 192 14.45 -19.72 -10.91
CA PRO A 192 15.40 -20.14 -11.93
C PRO A 192 16.69 -19.31 -11.98
N ARG A 193 16.70 -18.13 -11.34
CA ARG A 193 17.86 -17.21 -11.26
C ARG A 193 18.68 -17.37 -9.98
N GLY A 194 18.27 -18.29 -9.10
CA GLY A 194 18.97 -18.55 -7.84
C GLY A 194 18.91 -17.37 -6.87
N LEU A 195 17.90 -16.50 -6.96
CA LEU A 195 17.78 -15.30 -6.13
C LEU A 195 17.04 -15.54 -4.81
N ILE A 196 16.41 -16.71 -4.66
CA ILE A 196 15.66 -17.07 -3.45
C ILE A 196 16.61 -17.48 -2.34
N GLY A 197 16.34 -17.05 -1.09
CA GLY A 197 17.12 -17.42 0.08
C GLY A 197 18.33 -16.51 0.37
N HIS A 198 18.55 -15.47 -0.42
CA HIS A 198 19.65 -14.50 -0.21
C HIS A 198 19.24 -13.27 0.63
N GLY A 199 18.01 -13.22 1.11
CA GLY A 199 17.47 -12.14 1.93
C GLY A 199 16.00 -12.36 2.27
N PRO A 200 15.44 -11.49 3.11
CA PRO A 200 14.04 -11.57 3.47
C PRO A 200 13.14 -11.20 2.28
N MET A 201 11.95 -11.76 2.23
CA MET A 201 10.91 -11.31 1.30
C MET A 201 10.07 -10.22 1.96
N LEU A 202 9.59 -9.26 1.16
CA LEU A 202 8.74 -8.20 1.64
C LEU A 202 7.39 -8.23 0.92
N GLY A 203 6.31 -7.97 1.68
CA GLY A 203 4.99 -7.66 1.14
C GLY A 203 4.69 -6.18 1.36
N MET A 204 4.58 -5.36 0.30
CA MET A 204 4.30 -3.93 0.42
C MET A 204 2.84 -3.64 0.10
N TYR A 205 2.23 -2.80 0.95
CA TYR A 205 0.84 -2.39 0.86
C TYR A 205 0.79 -0.87 0.72
N TRP A 206 0.36 -0.42 -0.45
CA TRP A 206 0.45 0.98 -0.86
C TRP A 206 -0.73 1.84 -0.44
N ASP A 207 -1.87 1.22 -0.21
CA ASP A 207 -3.14 1.91 -0.12
C ASP A 207 -3.85 1.60 1.20
N ASN A 208 -4.62 2.56 1.69
CA ASN A 208 -5.47 2.35 2.86
C ASN A 208 -6.83 1.81 2.41
N PRO A 209 -7.21 0.57 2.72
CA PRO A 209 -8.47 -0.04 2.28
C PRO A 209 -9.72 0.63 2.90
N GLU A 210 -9.58 1.49 3.92
CA GLU A 210 -10.71 2.29 4.43
C GLU A 210 -11.11 3.44 3.50
N VAL A 211 -10.21 3.87 2.62
CA VAL A 211 -10.40 5.01 1.70
C VAL A 211 -10.22 4.64 0.24
N THR A 212 -9.42 3.61 -0.06
CA THR A 212 -9.19 3.08 -1.41
C THR A 212 -10.17 1.95 -1.69
N ALA A 213 -10.78 1.95 -2.88
CA ALA A 213 -11.65 0.85 -3.27
C ALA A 213 -10.85 -0.46 -3.36
N PRO A 214 -11.40 -1.61 -2.94
CA PRO A 214 -10.66 -2.87 -2.85
C PRO A 214 -9.99 -3.31 -4.15
N ASP A 215 -10.66 -3.13 -5.28
CA ASP A 215 -10.15 -3.45 -6.63
C ASP A 215 -9.00 -2.54 -7.08
N GLN A 216 -8.77 -1.43 -6.39
CA GLN A 216 -7.73 -0.45 -6.65
C GLN A 216 -6.54 -0.52 -5.67
N CYS A 217 -6.61 -1.37 -4.64
CA CYS A 217 -5.51 -1.58 -3.70
C CYS A 217 -4.35 -2.29 -4.38
N ARG A 218 -3.12 -1.83 -4.08
CA ARG A 218 -1.87 -2.33 -4.67
C ARG A 218 -1.09 -3.16 -3.67
N THR A 219 -0.75 -4.39 -4.06
CA THR A 219 0.14 -5.29 -3.31
C THR A 219 1.38 -5.58 -4.15
N ASP A 220 2.56 -5.37 -3.59
CA ASP A 220 3.83 -5.77 -4.19
C ASP A 220 4.45 -6.89 -3.38
N ALA A 221 4.69 -8.03 -4.00
CA ALA A 221 5.65 -9.01 -3.51
C ALA A 221 7.06 -8.55 -3.93
N CYS A 222 7.98 -8.43 -2.99
CA CYS A 222 9.30 -7.87 -3.21
C CYS A 222 10.41 -8.82 -2.74
N LEU A 223 11.50 -8.83 -3.49
CA LEU A 223 12.74 -9.55 -3.14
C LEU A 223 13.92 -8.59 -3.28
N PRO A 224 14.75 -8.39 -2.23
CA PRO A 224 15.97 -7.64 -2.34
C PRO A 224 16.91 -8.24 -3.38
N VAL A 225 17.45 -7.38 -4.24
CA VAL A 225 18.36 -7.78 -5.31
C VAL A 225 19.56 -6.83 -5.37
N PRO A 226 20.74 -7.28 -5.85
CA PRO A 226 21.87 -6.42 -6.05
C PRO A 226 21.59 -5.25 -7.00
N PRO A 227 22.18 -4.06 -6.79
CA PRO A 227 22.12 -2.99 -7.76
C PRO A 227 22.58 -3.43 -9.15
N GLY A 228 21.86 -3.02 -10.19
CA GLY A 228 22.16 -3.43 -11.57
C GLY A 228 21.58 -4.77 -11.99
N THR A 229 20.81 -5.44 -11.12
CA THR A 229 20.06 -6.65 -11.50
C THR A 229 19.13 -6.34 -12.68
N LYS A 230 19.24 -7.16 -13.73
CA LYS A 230 18.34 -7.06 -14.89
C LYS A 230 17.07 -7.84 -14.61
N VAL A 231 15.96 -7.20 -14.86
CA VAL A 231 14.63 -7.80 -14.74
C VAL A 231 13.93 -7.81 -16.10
N ASP A 232 13.14 -8.82 -16.30
CA ASP A 232 12.24 -8.95 -17.45
C ASP A 232 10.79 -8.94 -16.99
N ALA A 233 9.93 -8.47 -17.85
CA ALA A 233 8.51 -8.36 -17.55
C ALA A 233 7.87 -9.72 -17.17
N PRO A 234 6.99 -9.74 -16.16
CA PRO A 234 6.29 -8.59 -15.57
C PRO A 234 6.99 -7.98 -14.33
N ILE A 235 8.18 -8.45 -13.97
CA ILE A 235 8.92 -7.99 -12.80
C ILE A 235 9.50 -6.60 -13.06
N ALA A 236 9.47 -5.74 -12.05
CA ALA A 236 10.03 -4.40 -12.09
C ALA A 236 10.97 -4.17 -10.90
N LEU A 237 11.72 -3.07 -10.92
CA LEU A 237 12.61 -2.66 -9.84
C LEU A 237 12.06 -1.41 -9.14
N GLN A 238 12.25 -1.32 -7.85
CA GLN A 238 12.01 -0.11 -7.06
C GLN A 238 12.93 -0.07 -5.85
N ASP A 239 13.05 1.13 -5.26
CA ASP A 239 13.76 1.33 -4.01
C ASP A 239 12.77 1.53 -2.87
N VAL A 240 12.99 0.82 -1.77
CA VAL A 240 12.29 0.99 -0.50
C VAL A 240 13.17 1.81 0.41
N ALA A 241 12.70 2.99 0.80
CA ALA A 241 13.50 3.91 1.59
C ALA A 241 13.80 3.35 3.00
N GLY A 242 15.04 3.42 3.41
CA GLY A 242 15.46 3.16 4.77
C GLY A 242 15.09 4.28 5.75
N GLY A 243 15.50 4.15 7.01
CA GLY A 243 15.30 5.14 8.07
C GLY A 243 14.56 4.58 9.27
N PRO A 244 13.94 5.46 10.11
CA PRO A 244 13.28 5.02 11.33
C PRO A 244 11.97 4.31 11.03
N TYR A 245 11.80 3.11 11.59
CA TYR A 245 10.59 2.29 11.54
C TYR A 245 10.22 1.80 12.94
N LEU A 246 8.91 1.63 13.16
CA LEU A 246 8.40 0.73 14.19
C LEU A 246 8.35 -0.66 13.57
N VAL A 247 9.07 -1.59 14.15
CA VAL A 247 9.10 -3.00 13.75
C VAL A 247 8.34 -3.79 14.79
N CYS A 248 7.24 -4.42 14.37
CA CYS A 248 6.36 -5.23 15.20
C CYS A 248 6.52 -6.70 14.80
N GLU A 249 7.16 -7.49 15.66
CA GLU A 249 7.46 -8.91 15.42
C GLU A 249 6.25 -9.77 15.78
N PHE A 250 5.82 -10.66 14.87
CA PHE A 250 4.69 -11.57 15.03
C PHE A 250 5.04 -13.01 14.67
N ASN A 251 4.31 -13.95 15.30
CA ASN A 251 4.30 -15.36 14.93
C ASN A 251 2.85 -15.86 15.03
N VAL A 252 2.08 -15.75 13.94
CA VAL A 252 0.65 -16.05 13.95
C VAL A 252 0.26 -16.93 12.74
N PRO A 253 -0.90 -17.63 12.81
CA PRO A 253 -1.45 -18.28 11.63
C PRO A 253 -1.73 -17.27 10.51
N ILE A 254 -1.81 -17.71 9.27
CA ILE A 254 -2.15 -16.84 8.12
C ILE A 254 -3.48 -16.09 8.36
N THR A 255 -4.44 -16.71 9.02
CA THR A 255 -5.71 -16.07 9.41
C THR A 255 -5.57 -14.97 10.46
N GLY A 256 -4.42 -14.86 11.12
CA GLY A 256 -4.12 -13.87 12.16
C GLY A 256 -3.48 -12.58 11.66
N PHE A 257 -3.17 -12.47 10.36
CA PHE A 257 -2.50 -11.29 9.80
C PHE A 257 -3.29 -10.00 10.01
N GLY A 258 -4.62 -10.02 9.78
CA GLY A 258 -5.46 -8.86 10.02
C GLY A 258 -5.37 -8.35 11.46
N ALA A 259 -5.49 -9.25 12.44
CA ALA A 259 -5.39 -8.90 13.85
C ALA A 259 -3.98 -8.44 14.25
N ALA A 260 -2.92 -8.95 13.60
CA ALA A 260 -1.55 -8.47 13.79
C ALA A 260 -1.38 -7.01 13.32
N TRP A 261 -1.96 -6.64 12.18
CA TRP A 261 -1.99 -5.28 11.70
C TRP A 261 -2.77 -4.34 12.63
N GLU A 262 -3.92 -4.78 13.14
CA GLU A 262 -4.70 -4.00 14.12
C GLU A 262 -3.90 -3.72 15.39
N GLU A 263 -3.21 -4.73 15.93
CA GLU A 263 -2.38 -4.59 17.12
C GLU A 263 -1.18 -3.65 16.89
N ALA A 264 -0.52 -3.76 15.74
CA ALA A 264 0.58 -2.87 15.37
C ALA A 264 0.15 -1.39 15.29
N PHE A 265 -1.00 -1.09 14.67
CA PHE A 265 -1.52 0.29 14.62
C PHE A 265 -2.10 0.75 15.95
N ARG A 266 -2.67 -0.15 16.78
CA ARG A 266 -3.06 0.18 18.16
C ARG A 266 -1.85 0.65 18.96
N TYR A 267 -0.73 -0.06 18.84
CA TYR A 267 0.53 0.34 19.49
C TYR A 267 0.99 1.73 19.04
N VAL A 268 0.91 2.05 17.73
CA VAL A 268 1.22 3.40 17.22
C VAL A 268 0.37 4.46 17.90
N LEU A 269 -0.93 4.23 18.04
CA LEU A 269 -1.87 5.17 18.70
C LEU A 269 -1.58 5.33 20.20
N ASP A 270 -1.41 4.23 20.92
CA ASP A 270 -1.21 4.21 22.36
C ASP A 270 0.09 4.91 22.78
N HIS A 271 1.11 4.88 21.89
CA HIS A 271 2.41 5.49 22.14
C HIS A 271 2.60 6.85 21.45
N GLY A 272 1.55 7.38 20.80
CA GLY A 272 1.58 8.69 20.12
C GLY A 272 2.67 8.78 19.05
N LEU A 273 2.91 7.69 18.29
CA LEU A 273 3.92 7.68 17.24
C LEU A 273 3.41 8.36 15.99
N GLU A 274 4.27 9.14 15.32
CA GLU A 274 3.96 9.77 14.04
C GLU A 274 4.50 8.94 12.88
N CYS A 275 3.57 8.43 12.05
CA CYS A 275 3.94 7.70 10.83
C CYS A 275 4.41 8.67 9.73
N ALA A 276 5.38 8.23 8.93
CA ALA A 276 5.80 8.93 7.73
C ALA A 276 4.90 8.55 6.54
N ASP A 277 4.82 9.45 5.55
CA ASP A 277 4.04 9.24 4.32
C ASP A 277 4.77 8.27 3.35
N ARG A 278 4.93 7.03 3.78
CA ARG A 278 5.56 5.94 3.03
C ARG A 278 4.76 4.66 3.23
N PRO A 279 4.81 3.69 2.30
CA PRO A 279 4.11 2.43 2.47
C PRO A 279 4.68 1.64 3.66
N CYS A 280 3.79 0.99 4.39
CA CYS A 280 4.17 -0.06 5.32
C CYS A 280 4.50 -1.33 4.56
N TYR A 281 5.28 -2.22 5.17
CA TYR A 281 5.56 -3.53 4.60
C TYR A 281 5.64 -4.62 5.67
N GLU A 282 5.35 -5.83 5.26
CA GLU A 282 5.65 -7.05 6.00
C GLU A 282 7.04 -7.54 5.58
N LEU A 283 7.85 -7.96 6.55
CA LEU A 283 9.14 -8.59 6.33
C LEU A 283 9.05 -10.05 6.79
N TYR A 284 9.13 -10.99 5.87
CA TYR A 284 8.94 -12.40 6.14
C TYR A 284 10.25 -13.08 6.53
N HIS A 285 10.22 -13.84 7.64
CA HIS A 285 11.36 -14.60 8.18
C HIS A 285 11.33 -16.08 7.80
N ASP A 286 10.19 -16.57 7.30
CA ASP A 286 10.01 -17.93 6.82
C ASP A 286 9.10 -17.96 5.58
N ASP A 287 8.89 -19.14 5.01
CA ASP A 287 8.08 -19.36 3.81
C ASP A 287 6.56 -19.33 4.07
N CYS A 288 6.15 -19.17 5.32
CA CYS A 288 4.75 -19.21 5.76
C CYS A 288 3.95 -20.46 5.34
N MET A 289 4.64 -21.56 5.03
CA MET A 289 4.00 -22.83 4.64
C MET A 289 3.62 -23.70 5.87
N GLY A 290 4.06 -23.29 7.06
CA GLY A 290 3.73 -23.94 8.33
C GLY A 290 2.35 -23.59 8.90
N LYS A 291 2.11 -24.00 10.17
CA LYS A 291 0.90 -23.61 10.91
C LYS A 291 0.87 -22.13 11.26
N THR A 292 2.01 -21.52 11.45
CA THR A 292 2.22 -20.09 11.74
C THR A 292 3.27 -19.54 10.80
N CYS A 293 3.26 -18.22 10.62
CA CYS A 293 4.22 -17.46 9.86
C CYS A 293 4.89 -16.46 10.79
N ARG A 294 6.23 -16.39 10.74
CA ARG A 294 7.01 -15.35 11.42
C ARG A 294 7.28 -14.21 10.48
N PHE A 295 6.80 -13.04 10.84
CA PHE A 295 7.01 -11.82 10.05
C PHE A 295 7.01 -10.59 10.95
N ASP A 296 7.58 -9.53 10.42
CA ASP A 296 7.54 -8.20 11.04
C ASP A 296 6.63 -7.29 10.25
N ILE A 297 5.79 -6.52 10.92
CA ILE A 297 5.12 -5.36 10.34
C ILE A 297 6.02 -4.15 10.55
N CYS A 298 6.47 -3.55 9.45
CA CYS A 298 7.37 -2.40 9.45
C CYS A 298 6.57 -1.14 9.10
N ILE A 299 6.35 -0.27 10.11
CA ILE A 299 5.61 0.98 9.97
C ILE A 299 6.62 2.14 9.96
N PRO A 300 6.71 2.91 8.87
CA PRO A 300 7.68 4.00 8.77
C PRO A 300 7.32 5.16 9.71
N LEU A 301 8.31 5.67 10.45
CA LEU A 301 8.14 6.78 11.38
C LEU A 301 8.73 8.07 10.80
N LYS A 302 8.18 9.22 11.23
CA LYS A 302 8.83 10.52 10.98
C LYS A 302 10.15 10.59 11.76
N LYS A 303 11.15 11.24 11.15
CA LYS A 303 12.36 11.63 11.89
C LYS A 303 11.95 12.65 12.95
N LYS A 304 12.43 12.45 14.16
CA LYS A 304 12.28 13.45 15.24
C LYS A 304 13.15 14.66 14.95
#